data_b27d826d1e9842b8854125d6f32c2a15
#
_entry.id   b27d826d1e9842b8854125d6f32c2a15
#
_cell.length_a   1.000
_cell.length_b   1.000
_cell.length_c   1.000
_cell.angle_alpha   90.00
_cell.angle_beta   90.00
_cell.angle_gamma   90.00
#
_symmetry.space_group_name_H-M   'P 1'
#
loop_
_entity.id
_entity.type
_entity.pdbx_description
1 polymer ?
#
loop_
_entity_poly.entity_id
_entity_poly.type
_entity_poly.pdbx_seq_one_letter_code
_entity_poly.pdbx_strand_id
1 'polypeptide(L)'
;MNTSRWLRAHSEDGGAPSTQAAMLFPVIMLVLVAVVAGGRVSNAHDAADQAARAASRMASIQRDPNLAQSASTGAATAELAAQGLHCAAVTVTVDTAGLSAPLGQPSTVSATVSCQVALSELAFPGIPGDKVLTATFASPVDPNRERA
;
A
#
# COMPACT_ATOMS: atom_id res chain seq x y z
N MET A 1 23.88 -58.35 -37.98
CA MET A 1 24.31 -56.98 -37.50
C MET A 1 23.18 -56.45 -36.60
N ASN A 2 23.48 -56.32 -35.33
CA ASN A 2 22.49 -56.26 -34.23
C ASN A 2 22.24 -54.79 -33.81
N THR A 3 21.20 -54.14 -34.37
CA THR A 3 20.80 -52.72 -34.11
C THR A 3 19.81 -52.57 -32.99
N SER A 4 19.45 -53.63 -32.27
CA SER A 4 18.39 -53.64 -31.23
C SER A 4 18.89 -53.42 -29.79
N ARG A 5 20.18 -53.09 -29.60
CA ARG A 5 20.81 -53.02 -28.27
C ARG A 5 20.94 -51.61 -27.69
N TRP A 6 20.62 -50.57 -28.47
CA TRP A 6 20.79 -49.17 -28.05
C TRP A 6 19.53 -48.47 -27.50
N LEU A 7 18.38 -49.17 -27.49
CA LEU A 7 17.10 -48.54 -27.06
C LEU A 7 16.68 -48.90 -25.66
N ARG A 8 17.51 -49.60 -24.86
CA ARG A 8 17.14 -50.01 -23.49
C ARG A 8 17.93 -49.32 -22.36
N ALA A 9 18.67 -48.28 -22.64
CA ALA A 9 19.52 -47.63 -21.64
C ALA A 9 18.99 -46.27 -21.12
N HIS A 10 17.70 -45.93 -21.34
CA HIS A 10 17.17 -44.61 -20.96
C HIS A 10 15.87 -44.66 -20.17
N SER A 11 15.54 -45.75 -19.47
CA SER A 11 14.27 -45.84 -18.75
C SER A 11 14.35 -46.13 -17.25
N GLU A 12 15.50 -45.97 -16.60
CA GLU A 12 15.60 -46.33 -15.16
C GLU A 12 15.95 -45.17 -14.19
N ASP A 13 16.11 -43.94 -14.67
CA ASP A 13 16.42 -42.79 -13.77
C ASP A 13 15.20 -41.94 -13.41
N GLY A 14 13.97 -42.43 -13.62
CA GLY A 14 12.74 -41.65 -13.42
C GLY A 14 12.18 -41.61 -11.99
N GLY A 15 12.77 -42.33 -11.03
CA GLY A 15 12.16 -42.51 -9.70
C GLY A 15 12.62 -41.52 -8.61
N ALA A 16 13.87 -41.10 -8.64
CA ALA A 16 14.46 -40.27 -7.59
C ALA A 16 14.09 -38.78 -7.65
N PRO A 17 14.10 -38.14 -8.84
CA PRO A 17 13.79 -36.68 -8.90
C PRO A 17 12.30 -36.39 -8.64
N SER A 18 11.39 -37.30 -8.96
CA SER A 18 9.95 -37.08 -8.75
C SER A 18 9.55 -37.08 -7.29
N THR A 19 10.17 -37.89 -6.45
CA THR A 19 9.90 -37.97 -5.00
C THR A 19 10.46 -36.74 -4.28
N GLN A 20 11.64 -36.27 -4.67
CA GLN A 20 12.22 -35.01 -4.15
C GLN A 20 11.40 -33.80 -4.58
N ALA A 21 10.93 -33.74 -5.81
CA ALA A 21 10.07 -32.64 -6.29
C ALA A 21 8.75 -32.59 -5.52
N ALA A 22 8.15 -33.74 -5.21
CA ALA A 22 6.92 -33.80 -4.43
C ALA A 22 7.05 -33.29 -3.01
N MET A 23 8.22 -33.41 -2.37
CA MET A 23 8.49 -32.84 -1.04
C MET A 23 8.83 -31.36 -1.08
N LEU A 24 9.47 -30.88 -2.15
CA LEU A 24 9.84 -29.47 -2.29
C LEU A 24 8.67 -28.58 -2.74
N PHE A 25 7.74 -29.14 -3.50
CA PHE A 25 6.59 -28.39 -4.04
C PHE A 25 5.78 -27.65 -2.97
N PRO A 26 5.34 -28.27 -1.86
CA PRO A 26 4.58 -27.56 -0.83
C PRO A 26 5.39 -26.46 -0.15
N VAL A 27 6.70 -26.62 0.01
CA VAL A 27 7.58 -25.59 0.59
C VAL A 27 7.70 -24.38 -0.34
N ILE A 28 7.89 -24.62 -1.63
CA ILE A 28 7.96 -23.55 -2.63
C ILE A 28 6.62 -22.80 -2.70
N MET A 29 5.50 -23.52 -2.69
CA MET A 29 4.17 -22.91 -2.68
C MET A 29 3.94 -22.04 -1.44
N LEU A 30 4.37 -22.49 -0.27
CA LEU A 30 4.26 -21.72 0.98
C LEU A 30 5.08 -20.43 0.91
N VAL A 31 6.31 -20.50 0.37
CA VAL A 31 7.16 -19.32 0.19
C VAL A 31 6.53 -18.34 -0.81
N LEU A 32 6.01 -18.82 -1.94
CA LEU A 32 5.34 -17.96 -2.92
C LEU A 32 4.15 -17.23 -2.32
N VAL A 33 3.34 -17.94 -1.56
CA VAL A 33 2.18 -17.39 -0.86
C VAL A 33 2.63 -16.32 0.15
N ALA A 34 3.68 -16.56 0.93
CA ALA A 34 4.21 -15.58 1.88
C ALA A 34 4.74 -14.32 1.19
N VAL A 35 5.42 -14.46 0.04
CA VAL A 35 5.92 -13.32 -0.75
C VAL A 35 4.76 -12.48 -1.30
N VAL A 36 3.71 -13.11 -1.84
CA VAL A 36 2.54 -12.40 -2.36
C VAL A 36 1.80 -11.68 -1.25
N ALA A 37 1.60 -12.31 -0.09
CA ALA A 37 0.95 -11.67 1.06
C ALA A 37 1.76 -10.48 1.57
N GLY A 38 3.08 -10.62 1.68
CA GLY A 38 3.98 -9.54 2.06
C GLY A 38 3.93 -8.36 1.09
N GLY A 39 3.90 -8.63 -0.21
CA GLY A 39 3.77 -7.61 -1.26
C GLY A 39 2.46 -6.83 -1.17
N ARG A 40 1.34 -7.50 -0.89
CA ARG A 40 0.04 -6.82 -0.70
C ARG A 40 0.04 -5.88 0.51
N VAL A 41 0.61 -6.31 1.63
CA VAL A 41 0.72 -5.47 2.83
C VAL A 41 1.59 -4.24 2.55
N SER A 42 2.72 -4.41 1.86
CA SER A 42 3.59 -3.29 1.48
C SER A 42 2.86 -2.30 0.58
N ASN A 43 2.18 -2.78 -0.48
CA ASN A 43 1.41 -1.91 -1.36
C ASN A 43 0.30 -1.14 -0.63
N ALA A 44 -0.34 -1.74 0.37
CA ALA A 44 -1.36 -1.07 1.16
C ALA A 44 -0.78 0.06 2.04
N HIS A 45 0.42 -0.12 2.60
CA HIS A 45 1.14 0.95 3.30
C HIS A 45 1.53 2.08 2.34
N ASP A 46 2.07 1.74 1.16
CA ASP A 46 2.44 2.71 0.14
C ASP A 46 1.23 3.53 -0.34
N ALA A 47 0.06 2.89 -0.48
CA ALA A 47 -1.19 3.57 -0.82
C ALA A 47 -1.62 4.58 0.26
N ALA A 48 -1.51 4.21 1.55
CA ALA A 48 -1.81 5.12 2.66
C ALA A 48 -0.83 6.31 2.70
N ASP A 49 0.46 6.07 2.44
CA ASP A 49 1.48 7.12 2.36
C ASP A 49 1.21 8.09 1.21
N GLN A 50 0.84 7.59 0.03
CA GLN A 50 0.50 8.43 -1.12
C GLN A 50 -0.77 9.24 -0.85
N ALA A 51 -1.79 8.65 -0.21
CA ALA A 51 -2.98 9.36 0.20
C ALA A 51 -2.69 10.49 1.19
N ALA A 52 -1.80 10.27 2.17
CA ALA A 52 -1.38 11.31 3.11
C ALA A 52 -0.59 12.45 2.42
N ARG A 53 0.24 12.12 1.44
CA ARG A 53 0.95 13.12 0.60
C ARG A 53 -0.02 13.93 -0.24
N ALA A 54 -0.99 13.29 -0.89
CA ALA A 54 -2.01 13.99 -1.67
C ALA A 54 -2.85 14.91 -0.78
N ALA A 55 -3.29 14.42 0.38
CA ALA A 55 -4.05 15.20 1.35
C ALA A 55 -3.28 16.42 1.86
N SER A 56 -2.02 16.27 2.27
CA SER A 56 -1.21 17.38 2.78
C SER A 56 -0.92 18.45 1.71
N ARG A 57 -0.71 18.03 0.45
CA ARG A 57 -0.55 18.97 -0.67
C ARG A 57 -1.84 19.77 -0.92
N MET A 58 -3.00 19.10 -0.91
CA MET A 58 -4.28 19.77 -1.05
C MET A 58 -4.55 20.74 0.10
N ALA A 59 -4.17 20.37 1.33
CA ALA A 59 -4.25 21.28 2.48
C ALA A 59 -3.37 22.51 2.31
N SER A 60 -2.13 22.36 1.83
CA SER A 60 -1.14 23.43 1.75
C SER A 60 -1.51 24.57 0.77
N ILE A 61 -2.35 24.28 -0.22
CA ILE A 61 -2.83 25.26 -1.21
C ILE A 61 -4.13 25.95 -0.81
N GLN A 62 -4.82 25.46 0.23
CA GLN A 62 -6.05 26.06 0.71
C GLN A 62 -5.74 27.28 1.60
N ARG A 63 -6.71 28.23 1.65
CA ARG A 63 -6.64 29.42 2.50
C ARG A 63 -7.52 29.30 3.74
N ASP A 64 -8.58 28.54 3.63
CA ASP A 64 -9.54 28.29 4.70
C ASP A 64 -9.30 26.90 5.31
N PRO A 65 -9.20 26.78 6.65
CA PRO A 65 -9.01 25.50 7.33
C PRO A 65 -10.11 24.46 7.04
N ASN A 66 -11.38 24.90 6.89
CA ASN A 66 -12.49 24.00 6.61
C ASN A 66 -12.42 23.46 5.18
N LEU A 67 -12.05 24.33 4.22
CA LEU A 67 -11.80 23.90 2.84
C LEU A 67 -10.58 22.99 2.76
N ALA A 68 -9.53 23.26 3.54
CA ALA A 68 -8.36 22.38 3.64
C ALA A 68 -8.75 20.98 4.09
N GLN A 69 -9.57 20.85 5.14
CA GLN A 69 -10.04 19.56 5.64
C GLN A 69 -10.86 18.80 4.59
N SER A 70 -11.85 19.45 3.95
CA SER A 70 -12.72 18.80 2.97
C SER A 70 -11.98 18.41 1.69
N ALA A 71 -11.13 19.31 1.15
CA ALA A 71 -10.32 19.04 -0.03
C ALA A 71 -9.31 17.92 0.20
N SER A 72 -8.68 17.90 1.38
CA SER A 72 -7.74 16.84 1.76
C SER A 72 -8.42 15.47 1.90
N THR A 73 -9.62 15.44 2.47
CA THR A 73 -10.41 14.21 2.56
C THR A 73 -10.77 13.68 1.18
N GLY A 74 -11.19 14.56 0.26
CA GLY A 74 -11.47 14.19 -1.13
C GLY A 74 -10.22 13.66 -1.85
N ALA A 75 -9.07 14.31 -1.69
CA ALA A 75 -7.82 13.89 -2.31
C ALA A 75 -7.33 12.54 -1.77
N ALA A 76 -7.39 12.34 -0.45
CA ALA A 76 -6.99 11.08 0.18
C ALA A 76 -7.86 9.91 -0.29
N THR A 77 -9.18 10.08 -0.31
CA THR A 77 -10.11 9.02 -0.75
C THR A 77 -9.96 8.69 -2.23
N ALA A 78 -9.73 9.69 -3.07
CA ALA A 78 -9.46 9.47 -4.50
C ALA A 78 -8.16 8.71 -4.73
N GLU A 79 -7.09 9.03 -3.97
CA GLU A 79 -5.81 8.34 -4.08
C GLU A 79 -5.90 6.89 -3.61
N LEU A 80 -6.55 6.62 -2.46
CA LEU A 80 -6.79 5.25 -1.98
C LEU A 80 -7.55 4.41 -3.01
N ALA A 81 -8.58 4.98 -3.62
CA ALA A 81 -9.36 4.32 -4.67
C ALA A 81 -8.51 4.07 -5.93
N ALA A 82 -7.67 5.02 -6.35
CA ALA A 82 -6.78 4.87 -7.50
C ALA A 82 -5.75 3.75 -7.31
N GLN A 83 -5.29 3.54 -6.07
CA GLN A 83 -4.40 2.45 -5.69
C GLN A 83 -5.12 1.11 -5.47
N GLY A 84 -6.45 1.08 -5.63
CA GLY A 84 -7.26 -0.12 -5.44
C GLY A 84 -7.37 -0.59 -3.98
N LEU A 85 -7.10 0.31 -3.01
CA LEU A 85 -7.23 -0.01 -1.60
C LEU A 85 -8.66 0.29 -1.11
N HIS A 86 -9.39 -0.75 -0.73
CA HIS A 86 -10.76 -0.65 -0.23
C HIS A 86 -10.75 -0.54 1.29
N CYS A 87 -11.03 0.65 1.79
CA CYS A 87 -11.12 0.92 3.23
C CYS A 87 -12.57 0.76 3.70
N ALA A 88 -12.82 -0.01 4.76
CA ALA A 88 -14.10 -0.08 5.43
C ALA A 88 -14.45 1.26 6.12
N ALA A 89 -13.42 1.96 6.61
CA ALA A 89 -13.52 3.32 7.13
C ALA A 89 -12.25 4.12 6.79
N VAL A 90 -12.44 5.37 6.39
CA VAL A 90 -11.35 6.32 6.13
C VAL A 90 -11.51 7.51 7.07
N THR A 91 -10.46 7.84 7.82
CA THR A 91 -10.40 9.04 8.64
C THR A 91 -9.23 9.89 8.17
N VAL A 92 -9.49 11.15 7.85
CA VAL A 92 -8.45 12.12 7.47
C VAL A 92 -8.48 13.26 8.47
N THR A 93 -7.34 13.54 9.10
CA THR A 93 -7.17 14.66 10.04
C THR A 93 -6.09 15.57 9.49
N VAL A 94 -6.40 16.86 9.38
CA VAL A 94 -5.46 17.85 8.88
C VAL A 94 -5.11 18.84 9.99
N ASP A 95 -3.81 18.98 10.26
CA ASP A 95 -3.30 20.06 11.08
C ASP A 95 -3.10 21.29 10.19
N THR A 96 -3.96 22.28 10.38
CA THR A 96 -4.00 23.52 9.61
C THR A 96 -3.31 24.69 10.30
N ALA A 97 -2.61 24.48 11.43
CA ALA A 97 -1.95 25.55 12.20
C ALA A 97 -1.00 26.37 11.34
N GLY A 98 -0.29 25.71 10.40
CA GLY A 98 0.61 26.38 9.45
C GLY A 98 -0.08 27.36 8.50
N LEU A 99 -1.40 27.23 8.28
CA LEU A 99 -2.15 28.17 7.45
C LEU A 99 -2.28 29.57 8.10
N SER A 100 -2.13 29.67 9.41
CA SER A 100 -2.23 30.91 10.17
C SER A 100 -0.87 31.60 10.39
N ALA A 101 0.22 31.02 9.92
CA ALA A 101 1.57 31.56 10.13
C ALA A 101 1.72 32.96 9.47
N PRO A 102 2.49 33.89 10.07
CA PRO A 102 2.76 35.21 9.48
C PRO A 102 3.37 35.11 8.07
N LEU A 103 3.10 36.14 7.23
CA LEU A 103 3.72 36.20 5.89
C LEU A 103 5.24 36.28 6.00
N GLY A 104 5.93 35.59 5.09
CA GLY A 104 7.39 35.52 5.09
C GLY A 104 7.97 34.47 6.05
N GLN A 105 7.14 33.82 6.88
CA GLN A 105 7.59 32.78 7.77
C GLN A 105 7.33 31.39 7.16
N PRO A 106 8.33 30.51 7.13
CA PRO A 106 8.13 29.13 6.68
C PRO A 106 7.19 28.40 7.64
N SER A 107 6.21 27.72 7.11
CA SER A 107 5.25 26.92 7.87
C SER A 107 4.88 25.65 7.13
N THR A 108 4.34 24.68 7.83
CA THR A 108 3.91 23.41 7.28
C THR A 108 2.49 23.07 7.73
N VAL A 109 1.77 22.35 6.88
CA VAL A 109 0.53 21.67 7.25
C VAL A 109 0.78 20.17 7.19
N SER A 110 0.15 19.41 8.06
CA SER A 110 0.25 17.95 8.04
C SER A 110 -1.11 17.32 7.88
N ALA A 111 -1.14 16.18 7.17
CA ALA A 111 -2.33 15.38 7.02
C ALA A 111 -2.04 13.95 7.49
N THR A 112 -2.91 13.44 8.34
CA THR A 112 -2.88 12.04 8.80
C THR A 112 -4.08 11.33 8.19
N VAL A 113 -3.80 10.25 7.46
CA VAL A 113 -4.81 9.38 6.85
C VAL A 113 -4.80 8.05 7.57
N SER A 114 -5.94 7.60 8.04
CA SER A 114 -6.14 6.28 8.63
C SER A 114 -7.17 5.52 7.82
N CYS A 115 -6.79 4.35 7.32
CA CYS A 115 -7.64 3.45 6.54
C CYS A 115 -7.78 2.12 7.27
N GLN A 116 -9.01 1.71 7.55
CA GLN A 116 -9.31 0.40 8.11
C GLN A 116 -9.55 -0.58 6.95
N VAL A 117 -8.71 -1.60 6.85
CA VAL A 117 -8.73 -2.61 5.78
C VAL A 117 -8.98 -3.98 6.38
N ALA A 118 -9.83 -4.78 5.74
CA ALA A 118 -10.05 -6.16 6.14
C ALA A 118 -8.80 -7.01 5.88
N LEU A 119 -8.42 -7.86 6.83
CA LEU A 119 -7.26 -8.76 6.70
C LEU A 119 -7.41 -9.74 5.54
N SER A 120 -8.65 -10.07 5.16
CA SER A 120 -8.95 -10.89 3.99
C SER A 120 -8.51 -10.26 2.66
N GLU A 121 -8.44 -8.92 2.58
CA GLU A 121 -7.93 -8.20 1.41
C GLU A 121 -6.40 -8.09 1.42
N LEU A 122 -5.80 -7.95 2.60
CA LEU A 122 -4.35 -7.78 2.76
C LEU A 122 -3.56 -9.09 2.64
N ALA A 123 -4.05 -10.16 3.24
CA ALA A 123 -3.30 -11.42 3.36
C ALA A 123 -3.96 -12.56 2.58
N PHE A 124 -5.02 -13.14 3.14
CA PHE A 124 -5.70 -14.29 2.53
C PHE A 124 -7.22 -14.17 2.68
N PRO A 125 -7.99 -14.58 1.66
CA PRO A 125 -9.43 -14.72 1.78
C PRO A 125 -9.80 -15.64 2.95
N GLY A 126 -10.70 -15.16 3.83
CA GLY A 126 -11.20 -15.97 4.96
C GLY A 126 -10.49 -15.73 6.30
N ILE A 127 -9.46 -14.91 6.38
CA ILE A 127 -8.91 -14.49 7.68
C ILE A 127 -9.81 -13.37 8.23
N PRO A 128 -10.46 -13.57 9.40
CA PRO A 128 -11.28 -12.55 10.02
C PRO A 128 -10.41 -11.49 10.69
N GLY A 129 -10.93 -10.25 10.75
CA GLY A 129 -10.32 -9.11 11.41
C GLY A 129 -9.96 -7.98 10.46
N ASP A 130 -9.64 -6.82 11.05
CA ASP A 130 -9.30 -5.60 10.36
C ASP A 130 -7.94 -5.10 10.82
N LYS A 131 -7.26 -4.38 9.94
CA LYS A 131 -6.03 -3.65 10.26
C LYS A 131 -6.21 -2.19 9.92
N VAL A 132 -5.80 -1.31 10.85
CA VAL A 132 -5.72 0.12 10.58
C VAL A 132 -4.34 0.46 10.06
N LEU A 133 -4.30 1.03 8.86
CA LEU A 133 -3.12 1.60 8.24
C LEU A 133 -3.16 3.10 8.47
N THR A 134 -2.12 3.66 9.06
CA THR A 134 -2.03 5.10 9.33
C THR A 134 -0.76 5.65 8.71
N ALA A 135 -0.92 6.76 7.99
CA ALA A 135 0.18 7.49 7.38
C ALA A 135 0.04 8.98 7.67
N THR A 136 1.14 9.66 7.89
CA THR A 136 1.17 11.11 8.13
C THR A 136 2.21 11.75 7.21
N PHE A 137 1.83 12.83 6.55
CA PHE A 137 2.75 13.60 5.71
C PHE A 137 2.57 15.09 5.94
N ALA A 138 3.71 15.83 5.95
CA ALA A 138 3.72 17.28 6.08
C ALA A 138 4.10 17.93 4.74
N SER A 139 3.38 18.99 4.38
CA SER A 139 3.63 19.78 3.17
C SER A 139 3.94 21.22 3.54
N PRO A 140 4.96 21.84 2.91
CA PRO A 140 5.25 23.26 3.16
C PRO A 140 4.12 24.14 2.61
N VAL A 141 3.87 25.23 3.30
CA VAL A 141 2.95 26.28 2.90
C VAL A 141 3.76 27.40 2.27
N ASP A 142 3.30 27.96 1.15
CA ASP A 142 3.97 29.09 0.51
C ASP A 142 3.97 30.31 1.45
N PRO A 143 5.14 30.80 1.89
CA PRO A 143 5.23 31.96 2.78
C PRO A 143 4.79 33.27 2.13
N ASN A 144 4.78 33.33 0.79
CA ASN A 144 4.44 34.57 0.04
C ASN A 144 3.00 34.58 -0.50
N ARG A 145 2.17 33.59 -0.08
CA ARG A 145 0.79 33.52 -0.55
C ARG A 145 -0.04 34.71 -0.11
N GLU A 146 -0.89 35.22 -1.00
CA GLU A 146 -1.89 36.24 -0.65
C GLU A 146 -2.90 35.64 0.36
N ARG A 147 -3.23 36.43 1.37
CA ARG A 147 -4.31 36.11 2.30
C ARG A 147 -5.61 36.72 1.78
N ALA A 148 -6.67 35.99 1.89
CA ALA A 148 -8.01 36.48 1.64
C ALA A 148 -8.52 37.29 2.82
#